data_5bc3ec375ec5945794096a6b8615b3c0
#
_entry.id   5bc3ec375ec5945794096a6b8615b3c0
#
_cell.length_a   1.000
_cell.length_b   1.000
_cell.length_c   1.000
_cell.angle_alpha   90.00
_cell.angle_beta   90.00
_cell.angle_gamma   90.00
#
_symmetry.space_group_name_H-M   'P 1'
#
loop_
_entity.id
_entity.type
_entity.pdbx_description
1 polymer ?
#
loop_
_entity_poly.entity_id
_entity_poly.type
_entity_poly.pdbx_seq_one_letter_code
_entity_poly.pdbx_strand_id
1 'polypeptide(L)'
;MKICWFKDSKIGHEKQVLAILDNLALTQDLLIEERYISNPVWLELLLYLLKIKPKQDSIPDIIIGAGSTTTIPMLRYKTDNKTKVISVMKPQFFESKFDLIVAPRHDYKMVPNNVFTYIGSLSKVNINPKLENIGLIVIGGVNKHFNFDDDYLICLLYTSPSPRDQSGSRMPSSA
;
A
#
# COMPACT_ATOMS: atom_id res chain seq x y z
N MET A 1 -16.54 11.28 10.48
CA MET A 1 -15.38 10.70 11.17
C MET A 1 -14.12 11.46 10.77
N LYS A 2 -13.29 11.87 11.73
CA LYS A 2 -12.06 12.63 11.47
C LYS A 2 -10.86 11.71 11.41
N ILE A 3 -10.12 11.75 10.29
CA ILE A 3 -8.95 10.92 10.04
C ILE A 3 -7.72 11.80 9.85
N CYS A 4 -6.63 11.48 10.55
CA CYS A 4 -5.32 12.07 10.33
C CYS A 4 -4.46 11.07 9.53
N TRP A 5 -4.12 11.41 8.29
CA TRP A 5 -3.36 10.54 7.39
C TRP A 5 -1.90 10.99 7.29
N PHE A 6 -0.98 10.14 7.79
CA PHE A 6 0.46 10.36 7.69
C PHE A 6 1.01 9.82 6.38
N LYS A 7 1.70 10.68 5.61
CA LYS A 7 2.24 10.40 4.27
C LYS A 7 3.77 10.47 4.28
N ASP A 8 4.39 9.46 3.67
CA ASP A 8 5.86 9.39 3.52
C ASP A 8 6.32 9.71 2.09
N SER A 9 5.44 10.27 1.26
CA SER A 9 5.68 10.66 -0.13
C SER A 9 6.02 9.50 -1.08
N LYS A 10 5.77 8.25 -0.66
CA LYS A 10 5.91 7.08 -1.52
C LYS A 10 4.57 6.73 -2.15
N ILE A 11 4.46 6.86 -3.46
CA ILE A 11 3.22 6.64 -4.22
C ILE A 11 2.59 5.27 -3.92
N GLY A 12 3.41 4.21 -3.78
CA GLY A 12 2.91 2.86 -3.47
C GLY A 12 2.24 2.77 -2.10
N HIS A 13 2.77 3.45 -1.07
CA HIS A 13 2.20 3.51 0.27
C HIS A 13 0.90 4.32 0.28
N GLU A 14 0.91 5.47 -0.40
CA GLU A 14 -0.27 6.32 -0.50
C GLU A 14 -1.44 5.61 -1.19
N LYS A 15 -1.19 4.88 -2.28
CA LYS A 15 -2.22 4.10 -2.98
C LYS A 15 -2.87 3.03 -2.11
N GLN A 16 -2.11 2.38 -1.22
CA GLN A 16 -2.64 1.38 -0.30
C GLN A 16 -3.55 2.00 0.76
N VAL A 17 -3.16 3.15 1.33
CA VAL A 17 -4.00 3.88 2.29
C VAL A 17 -5.25 4.41 1.61
N LEU A 18 -5.13 4.99 0.40
CA LEU A 18 -6.26 5.47 -0.38
C LEU A 18 -7.28 4.38 -0.68
N ALA A 19 -6.84 3.15 -0.97
CA ALA A 19 -7.75 2.03 -1.20
C ALA A 19 -8.65 1.75 0.01
N ILE A 20 -8.13 1.94 1.23
CA ILE A 20 -8.90 1.80 2.47
C ILE A 20 -9.83 3.00 2.66
N LEU A 21 -9.31 4.22 2.52
CA LEU A 21 -10.07 5.45 2.73
C LEU A 21 -11.23 5.59 1.74
N ASP A 22 -11.01 5.27 0.46
CA ASP A 22 -12.06 5.30 -0.57
C ASP A 22 -13.22 4.34 -0.23
N ASN A 23 -12.91 3.14 0.28
CA ASN A 23 -13.92 2.19 0.69
C ASN A 23 -14.68 2.65 1.95
N LEU A 24 -13.99 3.25 2.92
CA LEU A 24 -14.63 3.83 4.10
C LEU A 24 -15.54 5.00 3.73
N ALA A 25 -15.14 5.82 2.76
CA ALA A 25 -15.95 6.95 2.29
C ALA A 25 -17.28 6.53 1.65
N LEU A 26 -17.43 5.27 1.20
CA LEU A 26 -18.70 4.75 0.71
C LEU A 26 -19.74 4.55 1.82
N THR A 27 -19.30 4.42 3.07
CA THR A 27 -20.17 4.10 4.21
C THR A 27 -20.41 5.27 5.17
N GLN A 28 -19.52 6.28 5.14
CA GLN A 28 -19.59 7.41 6.07
C GLN A 28 -18.82 8.62 5.56
N ASP A 29 -19.23 9.81 6.01
CA ASP A 29 -18.51 11.04 5.70
C ASP A 29 -17.15 11.08 6.42
N LEU A 30 -16.08 11.31 5.65
CA LEU A 30 -14.72 11.39 6.14
C LEU A 30 -14.21 12.83 6.05
N LEU A 31 -13.66 13.34 7.15
CA LEU A 31 -12.83 14.53 7.18
C LEU A 31 -11.36 14.10 7.29
N ILE A 32 -10.63 14.18 6.19
CA ILE A 32 -9.24 13.72 6.11
C ILE A 32 -8.32 14.91 6.23
N GLU A 33 -7.42 14.86 7.22
CA GLU A 33 -6.32 15.79 7.42
C GLU A 33 -5.02 15.08 7.03
N GLU A 34 -4.35 15.54 5.96
CA GLU A 34 -3.08 14.99 5.51
C GLU A 34 -1.91 15.62 6.26
N ARG A 35 -0.95 14.78 6.69
CA ARG A 35 0.28 15.20 7.34
C ARG A 35 1.49 14.54 6.70
N TYR A 36 2.39 15.35 6.19
CA TYR A 36 3.66 14.89 5.63
C TYR A 36 4.71 14.77 6.73
N ILE A 37 5.52 13.71 6.64
CA ILE A 37 6.63 13.49 7.55
C ILE A 37 7.76 14.40 7.13
N SER A 38 8.16 15.32 8.02
CA SER A 38 9.24 16.28 7.79
C SER A 38 10.52 15.93 8.55
N ASN A 39 10.38 15.25 9.70
CA ASN A 39 11.51 14.96 10.56
C ASN A 39 12.14 13.60 10.22
N PRO A 40 13.46 13.45 10.37
CA PRO A 40 14.10 12.14 10.26
C PRO A 40 13.65 11.20 11.39
N VAL A 41 13.65 9.89 11.12
CA VAL A 41 13.12 8.85 12.04
C VAL A 41 13.78 8.90 13.43
N TRP A 42 15.09 9.17 13.49
CA TRP A 42 15.81 9.24 14.78
C TRP A 42 15.31 10.41 15.66
N LEU A 43 14.98 11.55 15.05
CA LEU A 43 14.44 12.71 15.78
C LEU A 43 13.02 12.41 16.27
N GLU A 44 12.17 11.82 15.43
CA GLU A 44 10.85 11.40 15.83
C GLU A 44 10.88 10.39 16.99
N LEU A 45 11.84 9.45 16.96
CA LEU A 45 12.03 8.49 18.05
C LEU A 45 12.46 9.20 19.35
N LEU A 46 13.40 10.14 19.28
CA LEU A 46 13.83 10.93 20.43
C LEU A 46 12.65 11.70 21.04
N LEU A 47 11.87 12.41 20.21
CA LEU A 47 10.71 13.16 20.65
C LEU A 47 9.62 12.25 21.25
N TYR A 48 9.46 11.04 20.70
CA TYR A 48 8.55 10.04 21.23
C TYR A 48 8.99 9.55 22.62
N LEU A 49 10.27 9.23 22.80
CA LEU A 49 10.83 8.79 24.09
C LEU A 49 10.76 9.89 25.16
N LEU A 50 10.99 11.14 24.78
CA LEU A 50 10.84 12.31 25.66
C LEU A 50 9.38 12.67 25.91
N LYS A 51 8.42 11.95 25.34
CA LYS A 51 6.96 12.19 25.44
C LYS A 51 6.54 13.59 24.97
N ILE A 52 7.30 14.20 24.07
CA ILE A 52 6.97 15.51 23.48
C ILE A 52 5.89 15.31 22.43
N LYS A 53 4.68 15.75 22.73
CA LYS A 53 3.55 15.68 21.81
C LYS A 53 3.57 16.82 20.80
N PRO A 54 3.18 16.58 19.54
CA PRO A 54 3.00 17.63 18.56
C PRO A 54 1.78 18.47 18.91
N LYS A 55 1.81 19.74 18.49
CA LYS A 55 0.62 20.60 18.58
C LYS A 55 -0.46 20.08 17.66
N GLN A 56 -1.69 19.98 18.19
CA GLN A 56 -2.87 19.52 17.46
C GLN A 56 -3.97 20.56 17.61
N ASP A 57 -4.61 20.90 16.51
CA ASP A 57 -5.76 21.81 16.53
C ASP A 57 -7.05 21.04 16.89
N SER A 58 -7.03 19.73 16.68
CA SER A 58 -8.16 18.86 17.01
C SER A 58 -7.72 17.39 17.10
N ILE A 59 -8.40 16.62 17.94
CA ILE A 59 -8.13 15.20 18.15
C ILE A 59 -8.82 14.39 17.02
N PRO A 60 -8.09 13.57 16.26
CA PRO A 60 -8.69 12.69 15.25
C PRO A 60 -9.29 11.43 15.88
N ASP A 61 -10.30 10.86 15.24
CA ASP A 61 -10.86 9.55 15.59
C ASP A 61 -9.89 8.44 15.20
N ILE A 62 -9.26 8.57 14.01
CA ILE A 62 -8.31 7.61 13.46
C ILE A 62 -7.04 8.32 12.99
N ILE A 63 -5.91 7.72 13.29
CA ILE A 63 -4.60 8.03 12.71
C ILE A 63 -4.22 6.86 11.81
N ILE A 64 -3.93 7.13 10.53
CA ILE A 64 -3.57 6.10 9.56
C ILE A 64 -2.32 6.50 8.78
N GLY A 65 -1.52 5.51 8.40
CA GLY A 65 -0.34 5.72 7.56
C GLY A 65 0.26 4.40 7.10
N ALA A 66 1.14 4.46 6.11
CA ALA A 66 1.83 3.30 5.56
C ALA A 66 3.34 3.50 5.54
N GLY A 67 4.06 2.41 5.78
CA GLY A 67 5.52 2.38 5.73
C GLY A 67 6.20 2.67 7.07
N SER A 68 7.48 2.30 7.16
CA SER A 68 8.25 2.35 8.41
C SER A 68 8.47 3.76 8.96
N THR A 69 8.56 4.75 8.09
CA THR A 69 8.81 6.15 8.47
C THR A 69 7.61 6.80 9.16
N THR A 70 6.37 6.33 8.90
CA THR A 70 5.14 6.85 9.51
C THR A 70 4.92 6.31 10.94
N THR A 71 5.54 5.18 11.30
CA THR A 71 5.30 4.44 12.54
C THR A 71 5.41 5.31 13.80
N ILE A 72 6.56 5.96 14.00
CA ILE A 72 6.82 6.75 15.20
C ILE A 72 6.01 8.05 15.22
N PRO A 73 5.94 8.84 14.11
CA PRO A 73 5.09 10.03 14.06
C PRO A 73 3.63 9.75 14.42
N MET A 74 3.04 8.67 13.91
CA MET A 74 1.66 8.27 14.24
C MET A 74 1.48 7.99 15.73
N LEU A 75 2.37 7.20 16.33
CA LEU A 75 2.31 6.89 17.77
C LEU A 75 2.53 8.11 18.65
N ARG A 76 3.42 9.03 18.23
CA ARG A 76 3.64 10.30 18.93
C ARG A 76 2.43 11.22 18.84
N TYR A 77 1.71 11.18 17.71
CA TYR A 77 0.52 11.99 17.48
C TYR A 77 -0.70 11.50 18.29
N LYS A 78 -0.75 10.25 18.69
CA LYS A 78 -1.80 9.73 19.57
C LYS A 78 -1.73 10.39 20.94
N THR A 79 -2.73 11.20 21.27
CA THR A 79 -2.77 11.97 22.53
C THR A 79 -3.71 11.39 23.57
N ASP A 80 -4.70 10.64 23.14
CA ASP A 80 -5.70 10.04 24.00
C ASP A 80 -5.91 8.55 23.70
N ASN A 81 -6.72 7.88 24.54
CA ASN A 81 -7.05 6.47 24.37
C ASN A 81 -8.24 6.23 23.42
N LYS A 82 -8.95 7.27 23.01
CA LYS A 82 -10.10 7.17 22.09
C LYS A 82 -9.64 7.09 20.64
N THR A 83 -8.58 7.82 20.30
CA THR A 83 -7.97 7.79 18.96
C THR A 83 -7.41 6.42 18.63
N LYS A 84 -7.82 5.84 17.51
CA LYS A 84 -7.31 4.58 16.99
C LYS A 84 -6.14 4.80 16.03
N VAL A 85 -5.07 4.00 16.16
CA VAL A 85 -3.90 4.07 15.28
C VAL A 85 -3.85 2.85 14.41
N ILE A 86 -3.89 3.05 13.09
CA ILE A 86 -3.90 2.00 12.08
C ILE A 86 -2.64 2.09 11.24
N SER A 87 -1.85 1.02 11.22
CA SER A 87 -0.72 0.91 10.29
C SER A 87 -1.14 0.11 9.06
N VAL A 88 -0.91 0.68 7.88
CA VAL A 88 -0.98 -0.07 6.62
C VAL A 88 0.44 -0.52 6.29
N MET A 89 0.63 -1.81 6.11
CA MET A 89 1.90 -2.55 6.12
C MET A 89 2.45 -2.77 7.54
N LYS A 90 3.35 -3.76 7.65
CA LYS A 90 4.00 -4.12 8.91
C LYS A 90 4.86 -2.97 9.42
N PRO A 91 4.60 -2.43 10.63
CA PRO A 91 5.45 -1.41 11.22
C PRO A 91 6.80 -2.03 11.63
N GLN A 92 7.86 -1.23 11.55
CA GLN A 92 9.20 -1.69 11.91
C GLN A 92 9.37 -1.86 13.43
N PHE A 93 8.66 -1.04 14.22
CA PHE A 93 8.76 -1.01 15.67
C PHE A 93 7.38 -0.90 16.31
N PHE A 94 7.28 -1.33 17.57
CA PHE A 94 6.13 -1.11 18.44
C PHE A 94 4.79 -1.67 17.89
N GLU A 95 4.79 -2.84 17.24
CA GLU A 95 3.58 -3.46 16.68
C GLU A 95 2.42 -3.53 17.69
N SER A 96 2.71 -3.81 18.97
CA SER A 96 1.71 -3.90 20.04
C SER A 96 1.07 -2.56 20.43
N LYS A 97 1.58 -1.41 19.95
CA LYS A 97 1.03 -0.08 20.23
C LYS A 97 -0.02 0.35 19.20
N PHE A 98 -0.14 -0.37 18.10
CA PHE A 98 -1.16 -0.14 17.09
C PHE A 98 -2.48 -0.83 17.47
N ASP A 99 -3.59 -0.13 17.25
CA ASP A 99 -4.92 -0.71 17.46
C ASP A 99 -5.26 -1.71 16.34
N LEU A 100 -4.77 -1.45 15.11
CA LEU A 100 -4.91 -2.34 13.96
C LEU A 100 -3.69 -2.21 13.03
N ILE A 101 -3.21 -3.34 12.54
CA ILE A 101 -2.21 -3.41 11.48
C ILE A 101 -2.83 -4.15 10.31
N VAL A 102 -2.83 -3.55 9.13
CA VAL A 102 -3.31 -4.15 7.87
C VAL A 102 -2.09 -4.45 7.01
N ALA A 103 -1.69 -5.70 6.91
CA ALA A 103 -0.43 -6.07 6.28
C ALA A 103 -0.52 -7.32 5.38
N PRO A 104 0.39 -7.46 4.39
CA PRO A 104 0.45 -8.67 3.57
C PRO A 104 0.70 -9.92 4.42
N ARG A 105 0.06 -11.04 4.05
CA ARG A 105 0.17 -12.30 4.78
C ARG A 105 1.62 -12.81 4.91
N HIS A 106 2.45 -12.54 3.90
CA HIS A 106 3.85 -13.00 3.89
C HIS A 106 4.76 -12.27 4.89
N ASP A 107 4.33 -11.13 5.46
CA ASP A 107 5.09 -10.40 6.47
C ASP A 107 5.01 -11.05 7.86
N TYR A 108 4.08 -12.00 8.05
CA TYR A 108 3.82 -12.63 9.34
C TYR A 108 3.86 -14.16 9.27
N LYS A 109 4.75 -14.77 10.03
CA LYS A 109 4.74 -16.23 10.29
C LYS A 109 3.59 -16.61 11.21
N MET A 110 3.41 -15.85 12.28
CA MET A 110 2.28 -15.93 13.23
C MET A 110 1.59 -14.56 13.23
N VAL A 111 0.26 -14.57 13.15
CA VAL A 111 -0.54 -13.34 13.07
C VAL A 111 -1.01 -12.94 14.45
N PRO A 112 -0.56 -11.78 15.00
CA PRO A 112 -1.06 -11.24 16.26
C PRO A 112 -2.53 -10.83 16.18
N ASN A 113 -3.20 -10.70 17.32
CA ASN A 113 -4.63 -10.38 17.38
C ASN A 113 -5.01 -9.01 16.81
N ASN A 114 -4.07 -8.06 16.81
CA ASN A 114 -4.26 -6.72 16.25
C ASN A 114 -3.83 -6.61 14.78
N VAL A 115 -3.59 -7.74 14.10
CA VAL A 115 -3.15 -7.77 12.70
C VAL A 115 -4.21 -8.41 11.82
N PHE A 116 -4.64 -7.66 10.80
CA PHE A 116 -5.41 -8.18 9.69
C PHE A 116 -4.48 -8.41 8.49
N THR A 117 -4.49 -9.62 7.94
CA THR A 117 -3.63 -9.97 6.80
C THR A 117 -4.42 -10.12 5.51
N TYR A 118 -3.79 -9.71 4.40
CA TYR A 118 -4.34 -9.88 3.05
C TYR A 118 -3.31 -10.53 2.12
N ILE A 119 -3.80 -11.07 0.98
CA ILE A 119 -2.96 -11.66 -0.08
C ILE A 119 -2.88 -10.67 -1.23
N GLY A 120 -1.67 -10.44 -1.74
CA GLY A 120 -1.43 -9.49 -2.83
C GLY A 120 -1.09 -8.09 -2.36
N SER A 121 -1.62 -7.07 -3.03
CA SER A 121 -1.43 -5.65 -2.71
C SER A 121 -2.78 -4.94 -2.61
N LEU A 122 -2.91 -4.07 -1.62
CA LEU A 122 -4.08 -3.19 -1.53
C LEU A 122 -4.03 -2.17 -2.67
N SER A 123 -5.05 -2.18 -3.50
CA SER A 123 -5.19 -1.22 -4.59
C SER A 123 -6.66 -0.95 -4.89
N LYS A 124 -6.94 0.24 -5.39
CA LYS A 124 -8.27 0.54 -5.94
C LYS A 124 -8.41 -0.22 -7.26
N VAL A 125 -9.37 -1.13 -7.32
CA VAL A 125 -9.71 -1.85 -8.55
C VAL A 125 -10.88 -1.14 -9.22
N ASN A 126 -10.64 -0.57 -10.39
CA ASN A 126 -11.71 -0.11 -11.26
C ASN A 126 -12.19 -1.30 -12.09
N ILE A 127 -13.42 -1.74 -11.83
CA ILE A 127 -14.07 -2.79 -12.63
C ILE A 127 -14.57 -2.12 -13.91
N ASN A 128 -13.69 -1.88 -14.86
CA ASN A 128 -14.07 -1.49 -16.20
C ASN A 128 -14.34 -2.74 -17.05
N PRO A 129 -15.27 -2.70 -18.02
CA PRO A 129 -15.47 -3.80 -18.94
C PRO A 129 -14.15 -4.13 -19.63
N LYS A 130 -13.85 -5.42 -19.74
CA LYS A 130 -12.64 -5.89 -20.44
C LYS A 130 -12.73 -5.50 -21.91
N LEU A 131 -11.65 -4.93 -22.44
CA LEU A 131 -11.48 -4.74 -23.85
C LEU A 131 -11.07 -6.10 -24.46
N GLU A 132 -11.97 -6.72 -25.21
CA GLU A 132 -11.83 -8.11 -25.67
C GLU A 132 -10.67 -8.36 -26.64
N ASN A 133 -10.16 -7.30 -27.30
CA ASN A 133 -9.16 -7.42 -28.36
C ASN A 133 -7.81 -6.75 -28.01
N ILE A 134 -7.56 -6.46 -26.73
CA ILE A 134 -6.32 -5.82 -26.28
C ILE A 134 -5.64 -6.70 -25.23
N GLY A 135 -4.42 -7.13 -25.53
CA GLY A 135 -3.50 -7.74 -24.57
C GLY A 135 -2.59 -6.67 -23.95
N LEU A 136 -2.38 -6.73 -22.64
CA LEU A 136 -1.46 -5.86 -21.93
C LEU A 136 -0.29 -6.68 -21.39
N ILE A 137 0.93 -6.34 -21.82
CA ILE A 137 2.16 -6.89 -21.25
C ILE A 137 2.77 -5.78 -20.37
N VAL A 138 2.92 -6.07 -19.07
CA VAL A 138 3.49 -5.13 -18.11
C VAL A 138 4.87 -5.64 -17.70
N ILE A 139 5.90 -4.84 -17.99
CA ILE A 139 7.28 -5.13 -17.61
C ILE A 139 7.62 -4.23 -16.43
N GLY A 140 8.08 -4.82 -15.34
CA GLY A 140 8.52 -4.07 -14.15
C GLY A 140 9.79 -3.26 -14.43
N GLY A 141 10.00 -2.17 -13.71
CA GLY A 141 11.21 -1.36 -13.84
C GLY A 141 12.45 -1.97 -13.17
N VAL A 142 13.63 -1.57 -13.61
CA VAL A 142 14.90 -1.87 -12.96
C VAL A 142 14.91 -1.27 -11.54
N ASN A 143 15.37 -2.04 -10.56
CA ASN A 143 15.55 -1.59 -9.19
C ASN A 143 16.82 -2.21 -8.57
N LYS A 144 17.13 -1.85 -7.32
CA LYS A 144 18.33 -2.34 -6.63
C LYS A 144 18.40 -3.86 -6.42
N HIS A 145 17.31 -4.59 -6.61
CA HIS A 145 17.21 -6.04 -6.41
C HIS A 145 17.04 -6.82 -7.71
N PHE A 146 16.61 -6.15 -8.80
CA PHE A 146 16.30 -6.77 -10.08
C PHE A 146 16.89 -5.95 -11.21
N ASN A 147 17.68 -6.64 -12.04
CA ASN A 147 18.11 -6.17 -13.35
C ASN A 147 17.35 -6.94 -14.42
N PHE A 148 17.00 -6.26 -15.50
CA PHE A 148 16.45 -6.91 -16.68
C PHE A 148 17.58 -7.27 -17.64
N ASP A 149 17.50 -8.47 -18.17
CA ASP A 149 18.25 -8.90 -19.34
C ASP A 149 17.38 -8.55 -20.56
N ASP A 150 17.81 -7.56 -21.33
CA ASP A 150 17.07 -7.08 -22.50
C ASP A 150 16.89 -8.18 -23.55
N ASP A 151 17.89 -9.06 -23.75
CA ASP A 151 17.83 -10.19 -24.68
C ASP A 151 16.76 -11.21 -24.24
N TYR A 152 16.66 -11.47 -22.95
CA TYR A 152 15.62 -12.35 -22.39
C TYR A 152 14.21 -11.75 -22.56
N LEU A 153 14.06 -10.45 -22.36
CA LEU A 153 12.78 -9.76 -22.58
C LEU A 153 12.35 -9.78 -24.03
N ILE A 154 13.28 -9.54 -24.96
CA ILE A 154 13.04 -9.63 -26.39
C ILE A 154 12.60 -11.05 -26.75
N CYS A 155 13.31 -12.07 -26.25
CA CYS A 155 12.95 -13.46 -26.46
C CYS A 155 11.53 -13.77 -25.98
N LEU A 156 11.15 -13.35 -24.77
CA LEU A 156 9.80 -13.53 -24.22
C LEU A 156 8.72 -12.86 -25.06
N LEU A 157 8.96 -11.66 -25.56
CA LEU A 157 8.02 -10.93 -26.41
C LEU A 157 7.82 -11.61 -27.76
N TYR A 158 8.89 -12.13 -28.36
CA TYR A 158 8.82 -12.85 -29.64
C TYR A 158 8.24 -14.26 -29.52
N THR A 159 8.41 -14.92 -28.38
CA THR A 159 7.89 -16.28 -28.14
C THR A 159 6.49 -16.29 -27.53
N SER A 160 5.97 -15.15 -27.05
CA SER A 160 4.59 -15.05 -26.56
C SER A 160 3.62 -15.21 -27.73
N PRO A 161 2.73 -16.22 -27.71
CA PRO A 161 1.77 -16.41 -28.79
C PRO A 161 0.83 -15.22 -28.87
N SER A 162 0.88 -14.50 -29.98
CA SER A 162 -0.07 -13.44 -30.30
C SER A 162 -1.42 -14.06 -30.70
N PRO A 163 -2.57 -13.47 -30.36
CA PRO A 163 -3.85 -13.92 -30.91
C PRO A 163 -3.91 -14.01 -32.44
N ARG A 164 -3.03 -13.27 -33.15
CA ARG A 164 -2.86 -13.36 -34.60
C ARG A 164 -2.16 -14.63 -35.06
N ASP A 165 -1.27 -15.19 -34.23
CA ASP A 165 -0.51 -16.41 -34.58
C ASP A 165 -1.39 -17.66 -34.54
N GLN A 166 -2.49 -17.64 -33.78
CA GLN A 166 -3.46 -18.72 -33.72
C GLN A 166 -4.39 -18.78 -34.95
N SER A 167 -4.54 -17.69 -35.66
CA SER A 167 -5.39 -17.65 -36.87
C SER A 167 -4.71 -18.17 -38.13
N GLY A 168 -3.37 -18.36 -38.12
CA GLY A 168 -2.59 -18.80 -39.27
C GLY A 168 -2.37 -20.32 -39.39
N SER A 169 -2.74 -21.14 -38.41
CA SER A 169 -2.42 -22.57 -38.40
C SER A 169 -3.59 -23.49 -38.78
N ARG A 170 -4.65 -23.01 -39.41
CA ARG A 170 -5.61 -23.85 -40.11
C ARG A 170 -5.11 -24.17 -41.50
N MET A 171 -4.26 -25.21 -41.64
CA MET A 171 -4.12 -25.86 -42.92
C MET A 171 -5.47 -26.48 -43.34
N PRO A 172 -5.94 -26.20 -44.57
CA PRO A 172 -7.07 -26.93 -45.08
C PRO A 172 -6.66 -28.41 -45.21
N SER A 173 -7.43 -29.29 -44.56
CA SER A 173 -7.33 -30.74 -44.82
C SER A 173 -7.64 -30.97 -46.30
N SER A 174 -6.68 -31.36 -47.09
CA SER A 174 -6.90 -31.85 -48.45
C SER A 174 -7.74 -33.11 -48.35
N ALA A 175 -8.86 -33.09 -49.07
CA ALA A 175 -9.68 -34.25 -49.37
C ALA A 175 -8.91 -35.26 -50.22
#